data_b2fe2468a461acc0430a028fdb2bdd32
#
_entry.id   b2fe2468a461acc0430a028fdb2bdd32
#
_cell.length_a   1.000
_cell.length_b   1.000
_cell.length_c   1.000
_cell.angle_alpha   90.00
_cell.angle_beta   90.00
_cell.angle_gamma   90.00
#
_symmetry.space_group_name_H-M   'P 1'
#
loop_
_entity.id
_entity.type
_entity.pdbx_description
1 polymer ?
#
loop_
_entity_poly.entity_id
_entity_poly.type
_entity_poly.pdbx_seq_one_letter_code
_entity_poly.pdbx_strand_id
1 'polypeptide(L)'
;MKGKVKKFLVKIGAAVLLIVMIGGVVVSIKEKKESENAIHIVQNGKFNVNPDATFSQAIDQYLIETNWSSYTNNDGRIVQIIGKKRDANVDHTYTYELNYLVDRKNNTYTLYSAYKDGIKMNAVEELILKIKAFDLCDVDIKADEK
;
A
#
# COMPACT_ATOMS: atom_id res chain seq x y z
N MET A 1 -6.84 55.13 20.96
CA MET A 1 -7.31 54.25 19.91
C MET A 1 -6.30 53.20 19.41
N LYS A 2 -5.00 53.51 19.33
CA LYS A 2 -3.95 52.56 18.81
C LYS A 2 -3.82 51.23 19.56
N GLY A 3 -4.07 51.18 20.87
CA GLY A 3 -3.94 49.96 21.69
C GLY A 3 -5.08 48.93 21.51
N LYS A 4 -6.32 49.38 21.20
CA LYS A 4 -7.47 48.47 21.00
C LYS A 4 -7.40 47.76 19.66
N VAL A 5 -6.91 48.43 18.62
CA VAL A 5 -6.73 47.85 17.28
C VAL A 5 -5.64 46.76 17.28
N LYS A 6 -4.51 47.00 17.98
CA LYS A 6 -3.44 45.98 18.12
C LYS A 6 -3.92 44.70 18.82
N LYS A 7 -4.70 44.85 19.92
CA LYS A 7 -5.25 43.67 20.63
C LYS A 7 -6.29 42.91 19.79
N PHE A 8 -7.03 43.58 18.94
CA PHE A 8 -8.01 42.97 18.05
C PHE A 8 -7.31 42.17 16.90
N LEU A 9 -6.29 42.75 16.28
CA LEU A 9 -5.51 42.11 15.24
C LEU A 9 -4.76 40.85 15.75
N VAL A 10 -4.22 40.90 16.99
CA VAL A 10 -3.57 39.72 17.61
C VAL A 10 -4.57 38.59 17.87
N LYS A 11 -5.80 38.91 18.29
CA LYS A 11 -6.84 37.89 18.51
C LYS A 11 -7.33 37.27 17.20
N ILE A 12 -7.44 38.01 16.11
CA ILE A 12 -7.78 37.48 14.79
C ILE A 12 -6.65 36.59 14.27
N GLY A 13 -5.40 37.02 14.39
CA GLY A 13 -4.24 36.22 13.99
C GLY A 13 -4.16 34.89 14.72
N ALA A 14 -4.38 34.87 16.04
CA ALA A 14 -4.41 33.65 16.84
C ALA A 14 -5.54 32.69 16.44
N ALA A 15 -6.75 33.23 16.16
CA ALA A 15 -7.90 32.43 15.74
C ALA A 15 -7.66 31.79 14.35
N VAL A 16 -7.10 32.55 13.40
CA VAL A 16 -6.77 32.05 12.06
C VAL A 16 -5.70 30.94 12.15
N LEU A 17 -4.67 31.13 12.99
CA LEU A 17 -3.62 30.13 13.18
C LEU A 17 -4.17 28.83 13.80
N LEU A 18 -5.09 28.94 14.74
CA LEU A 18 -5.76 27.78 15.36
C LEU A 18 -6.61 26.99 14.34
N ILE A 19 -7.34 27.67 13.47
CA ILE A 19 -8.16 27.06 12.42
C ILE A 19 -7.27 26.31 11.42
N VAL A 20 -6.13 26.88 11.03
CA VAL A 20 -5.17 26.22 10.13
C VAL A 20 -4.56 24.97 10.77
N MET A 21 -4.20 25.01 12.06
CA MET A 21 -3.69 23.85 12.78
C MET A 21 -4.73 22.74 12.89
N ILE A 22 -5.96 23.05 13.27
CA ILE A 22 -7.03 22.04 13.37
C ILE A 22 -7.36 21.45 12.00
N GLY A 23 -7.44 22.28 10.95
CA GLY A 23 -7.66 21.84 9.58
C GLY A 23 -6.56 20.88 9.10
N GLY A 24 -5.28 21.20 9.37
CA GLY A 24 -4.14 20.35 9.01
C GLY A 24 -4.16 18.98 9.70
N VAL A 25 -4.51 18.92 10.99
CA VAL A 25 -4.63 17.65 11.73
C VAL A 25 -5.78 16.80 11.19
N VAL A 26 -6.94 17.36 10.93
CA VAL A 26 -8.10 16.63 10.38
C VAL A 26 -7.81 16.07 9.00
N VAL A 27 -7.15 16.81 8.11
CA VAL A 27 -6.72 16.33 6.79
C VAL A 27 -5.73 15.18 6.91
N SER A 28 -4.75 15.28 7.82
CA SER A 28 -3.75 14.23 8.04
C SER A 28 -4.38 12.93 8.56
N ILE A 29 -5.35 13.02 9.48
CA ILE A 29 -6.06 11.84 10.01
C ILE A 29 -6.90 11.17 8.92
N LYS A 30 -7.59 11.95 8.10
CA LYS A 30 -8.39 11.44 6.99
C LYS A 30 -7.52 10.72 5.97
N GLU A 31 -6.41 11.31 5.57
CA GLU A 31 -5.46 10.74 4.61
C GLU A 31 -4.87 9.42 5.13
N LYS A 32 -4.47 9.37 6.41
CA LYS A 32 -3.98 8.14 7.03
C LYS A 32 -5.01 7.01 6.99
N LYS A 33 -6.26 7.30 7.37
CA LYS A 33 -7.35 6.31 7.34
C LYS A 33 -7.67 5.83 5.93
N GLU A 34 -7.63 6.71 4.94
CA GLU A 34 -7.83 6.36 3.53
C GLU A 34 -6.70 5.50 3.00
N SER A 35 -5.45 5.77 3.39
CA SER A 35 -4.27 4.97 3.07
C SER A 35 -4.37 3.56 3.67
N GLU A 36 -4.67 3.44 4.96
CA GLU A 36 -4.85 2.16 5.65
C GLU A 36 -5.96 1.33 5.01
N ASN A 37 -7.12 1.94 4.69
CA ASN A 37 -8.22 1.25 4.04
C ASN A 37 -7.82 0.71 2.65
N ALA A 38 -7.11 1.51 1.84
CA ALA A 38 -6.64 1.06 0.53
C ALA A 38 -5.69 -0.13 0.64
N ILE A 39 -4.74 -0.10 1.59
CA ILE A 39 -3.83 -1.21 1.88
C ILE A 39 -4.63 -2.46 2.26
N HIS A 40 -5.62 -2.35 3.15
CA HIS A 40 -6.47 -3.48 3.55
C HIS A 40 -7.23 -4.10 2.37
N ILE A 41 -7.73 -3.31 1.42
CA ILE A 41 -8.40 -3.84 0.22
C ILE A 41 -7.46 -4.76 -0.56
N VAL A 42 -6.21 -4.36 -0.78
CA VAL A 42 -5.23 -5.18 -1.50
C VAL A 42 -4.80 -6.39 -0.67
N GLN A 43 -4.49 -6.20 0.62
CA GLN A 43 -4.05 -7.26 1.53
C GLN A 43 -5.05 -8.41 1.64
N ASN A 44 -6.35 -8.09 1.69
CA ASN A 44 -7.43 -9.07 1.80
C ASN A 44 -7.88 -9.63 0.45
N GLY A 45 -7.26 -9.23 -0.65
CA GLY A 45 -7.53 -9.78 -1.97
C GLY A 45 -7.36 -11.30 -1.99
N LYS A 46 -8.21 -11.97 -2.77
CA LYS A 46 -8.17 -13.41 -2.98
C LYS A 46 -7.78 -13.71 -4.43
N PHE A 47 -7.18 -14.86 -4.66
CA PHE A 47 -6.82 -15.33 -5.98
C PHE A 47 -7.29 -16.76 -6.19
N ASN A 48 -7.81 -17.08 -7.38
CA ASN A 48 -8.45 -18.37 -7.65
C ASN A 48 -7.52 -19.59 -7.53
N VAL A 49 -6.20 -19.38 -7.58
CA VAL A 49 -5.21 -20.45 -7.41
C VAL A 49 -5.28 -21.01 -5.98
N ASN A 50 -5.41 -20.11 -4.99
CA ASN A 50 -5.59 -20.48 -3.59
C ASN A 50 -6.59 -19.49 -2.93
N PRO A 51 -7.89 -19.81 -2.92
CA PRO A 51 -8.93 -18.91 -2.40
C PRO A 51 -8.90 -18.78 -0.87
N ASP A 52 -8.22 -19.64 -0.14
CA ASP A 52 -8.12 -19.61 1.31
C ASP A 52 -7.05 -18.63 1.79
N ALA A 53 -5.99 -18.43 1.01
CA ALA A 53 -4.95 -17.46 1.29
C ALA A 53 -5.36 -16.03 0.90
N THR A 54 -4.93 -15.04 1.68
CA THR A 54 -5.02 -13.62 1.31
C THR A 54 -3.81 -13.20 0.49
N PHE A 55 -3.93 -12.08 -0.23
CA PHE A 55 -2.82 -11.55 -1.02
C PHE A 55 -1.61 -11.17 -0.14
N SER A 56 -1.85 -10.61 1.06
CA SER A 56 -0.75 -10.33 2.00
C SER A 56 -0.05 -11.61 2.45
N GLN A 57 -0.79 -12.66 2.83
CA GLN A 57 -0.19 -13.93 3.23
C GLN A 57 0.71 -14.50 2.12
N ALA A 58 0.21 -14.51 0.88
CA ALA A 58 0.98 -15.01 -0.25
C ALA A 58 2.23 -14.18 -0.55
N ILE A 59 2.10 -12.85 -0.58
CA ILE A 59 3.22 -11.95 -0.89
C ILE A 59 4.25 -11.93 0.23
N ASP A 60 3.84 -11.85 1.50
CA ASP A 60 4.75 -11.79 2.65
C ASP A 60 5.49 -13.12 2.87
N GLN A 61 4.94 -14.23 2.38
CA GLN A 61 5.62 -15.53 2.36
C GLN A 61 6.58 -15.66 1.17
N TYR A 62 6.22 -15.09 0.00
CA TYR A 62 7.05 -15.17 -1.21
C TYR A 62 8.20 -14.17 -1.22
N LEU A 63 7.97 -12.95 -0.72
CA LEU A 63 8.96 -11.87 -0.63
C LEU A 63 9.39 -11.68 0.83
N ILE A 64 10.65 -11.36 1.04
CA ILE A 64 11.19 -10.95 2.34
C ILE A 64 11.27 -9.42 2.43
N GLU A 65 11.29 -8.88 3.65
CA GLU A 65 11.38 -7.43 3.92
C GLU A 65 10.28 -6.63 3.19
N THR A 66 9.05 -7.15 3.20
CA THR A 66 7.93 -6.48 2.55
C THR A 66 7.56 -5.18 3.27
N ASN A 67 7.34 -4.13 2.49
CA ASN A 67 6.85 -2.83 2.95
C ASN A 67 5.60 -2.46 2.14
N TRP A 68 4.51 -2.19 2.84
CA TRP A 68 3.23 -1.79 2.28
C TRP A 68 3.01 -0.30 2.53
N SER A 69 2.78 0.46 1.47
CA SER A 69 2.48 1.89 1.53
C SER A 69 1.36 2.26 0.57
N SER A 70 0.80 3.45 0.73
CA SER A 70 -0.22 3.96 -0.18
C SER A 70 -0.04 5.45 -0.41
N TYR A 71 -0.22 5.86 -1.65
CA TYR A 71 -0.18 7.26 -2.07
C TYR A 71 -1.26 7.55 -3.12
N THR A 72 -1.52 8.84 -3.37
CA THR A 72 -2.46 9.26 -4.42
C THR A 72 -1.69 9.92 -5.56
N ASN A 73 -2.03 9.56 -6.79
CA ASN A 73 -1.58 10.25 -7.99
C ASN A 73 -2.78 10.74 -8.84
N ASN A 74 -2.55 11.16 -10.08
CA ASN A 74 -3.61 11.65 -10.97
C ASN A 74 -4.63 10.57 -11.35
N ASP A 75 -4.23 9.30 -11.33
CA ASP A 75 -5.08 8.16 -11.70
C ASP A 75 -5.89 7.62 -10.51
N GLY A 76 -5.50 7.97 -9.28
CA GLY A 76 -6.21 7.58 -8.07
C GLY A 76 -5.31 7.15 -6.91
N ARG A 77 -5.86 6.30 -6.05
CA ARG A 77 -5.15 5.73 -4.89
C ARG A 77 -4.35 4.50 -5.32
N ILE A 78 -3.03 4.57 -5.13
CA ILE A 78 -2.11 3.46 -5.39
C ILE A 78 -1.69 2.82 -4.07
N VAL A 79 -1.69 1.51 -4.02
CA VAL A 79 -1.01 0.72 -2.98
C VAL A 79 0.28 0.17 -3.58
N GLN A 80 1.40 0.47 -2.95
CA GLN A 80 2.73 0.03 -3.34
C GLN A 80 3.23 -1.02 -2.36
N ILE A 81 3.78 -2.09 -2.89
CA ILE A 81 4.43 -3.17 -2.16
C ILE A 81 5.87 -3.23 -2.65
N ILE A 82 6.83 -3.09 -1.75
CA ILE A 82 8.24 -3.30 -2.04
C ILE A 82 8.70 -4.48 -1.22
N GLY A 83 9.36 -5.45 -1.83
CA GLY A 83 9.91 -6.62 -1.16
C GLY A 83 11.07 -7.23 -1.93
N LYS A 84 11.76 -8.18 -1.33
CA LYS A 84 12.96 -8.81 -1.88
C LYS A 84 12.75 -10.31 -2.05
N LYS A 85 13.42 -10.90 -3.05
CA LYS A 85 13.47 -12.36 -3.26
C LYS A 85 14.87 -12.77 -3.61
N ARG A 86 15.48 -13.64 -2.79
CA ARG A 86 16.77 -14.26 -3.12
C ARG A 86 16.56 -15.40 -4.10
N ASP A 87 17.34 -15.42 -5.16
CA ASP A 87 17.48 -16.55 -6.08
C ASP A 87 18.81 -17.26 -5.78
N ALA A 88 18.72 -18.42 -5.17
CA ALA A 88 19.90 -19.20 -4.77
C ALA A 88 20.70 -19.76 -5.97
N ASN A 89 20.06 -19.90 -7.14
CA ASN A 89 20.72 -20.46 -8.32
C ASN A 89 21.72 -19.48 -8.94
N VAL A 90 21.45 -18.18 -8.82
CA VAL A 90 22.31 -17.12 -9.37
C VAL A 90 22.94 -16.24 -8.28
N ASP A 91 22.72 -16.59 -7.00
CA ASP A 91 23.17 -15.85 -5.80
C ASP A 91 22.88 -14.35 -5.90
N HIS A 92 21.67 -14.03 -6.35
CA HIS A 92 21.20 -12.64 -6.51
C HIS A 92 19.92 -12.39 -5.70
N THR A 93 19.80 -11.20 -5.13
CA THR A 93 18.59 -10.76 -4.44
C THR A 93 17.89 -9.72 -5.28
N TYR A 94 16.76 -10.10 -5.87
CA TYR A 94 15.90 -9.21 -6.64
C TYR A 94 15.04 -8.34 -5.74
N THR A 95 14.87 -7.08 -6.11
CA THR A 95 13.89 -6.18 -5.51
C THR A 95 12.66 -6.09 -6.41
N TYR A 96 11.49 -6.37 -5.83
CA TYR A 96 10.21 -6.23 -6.50
C TYR A 96 9.48 -5.00 -5.99
N GLU A 97 8.89 -4.25 -6.90
CA GLU A 97 7.96 -3.17 -6.62
C GLU A 97 6.65 -3.46 -7.36
N LEU A 98 5.56 -3.63 -6.61
CA LEU A 98 4.23 -3.91 -7.15
C LEU A 98 3.30 -2.77 -6.78
N ASN A 99 2.67 -2.15 -7.77
CA ASN A 99 1.78 -1.02 -7.59
C ASN A 99 0.37 -1.40 -8.06
N TYR A 100 -0.63 -1.24 -7.21
CA TYR A 100 -2.03 -1.56 -7.51
C TYR A 100 -2.90 -0.32 -7.38
N LEU A 101 -3.67 -0.02 -8.43
CA LEU A 101 -4.71 1.01 -8.40
C LEU A 101 -5.93 0.45 -7.67
N VAL A 102 -6.39 1.15 -6.63
CA VAL A 102 -7.49 0.70 -5.78
C VAL A 102 -8.77 1.45 -6.10
N ASP A 103 -9.82 0.71 -6.40
CA ASP A 103 -11.20 1.19 -6.43
C ASP A 103 -11.87 0.92 -5.08
N ARG A 104 -11.86 1.91 -4.19
CA ARG A 104 -12.44 1.81 -2.85
C ARG A 104 -13.97 1.67 -2.86
N LYS A 105 -14.63 2.13 -3.91
CA LYS A 105 -16.08 2.06 -4.03
C LYS A 105 -16.56 0.63 -4.24
N ASN A 106 -15.80 -0.12 -5.04
CA ASN A 106 -16.13 -1.50 -5.37
C ASN A 106 -15.29 -2.51 -4.57
N ASN A 107 -14.40 -2.06 -3.67
CA ASN A 107 -13.43 -2.90 -2.94
C ASN A 107 -12.60 -3.80 -3.86
N THR A 108 -12.14 -3.25 -4.98
CA THR A 108 -11.33 -3.96 -5.98
C THR A 108 -10.00 -3.25 -6.21
N TYR A 109 -9.08 -3.97 -6.82
CA TYR A 109 -7.78 -3.42 -7.22
C TYR A 109 -7.31 -4.05 -8.52
N THR A 110 -6.53 -3.31 -9.29
CA THR A 110 -5.94 -3.76 -10.54
C THR A 110 -4.45 -3.44 -10.57
N LEU A 111 -3.66 -4.24 -11.29
CA LEU A 111 -2.26 -3.94 -11.49
C LEU A 111 -2.10 -2.58 -12.21
N TYR A 112 -1.38 -1.66 -11.60
CA TYR A 112 -1.02 -0.38 -12.17
C TYR A 112 0.36 -0.42 -12.81
N SER A 113 1.36 -0.93 -12.08
CA SER A 113 2.70 -1.20 -12.59
C SER A 113 3.43 -2.18 -11.69
N ALA A 114 4.40 -2.91 -12.27
CA ALA A 114 5.29 -3.78 -11.52
C ALA A 114 6.72 -3.65 -12.05
N TYR A 115 7.70 -3.77 -11.15
CA TYR A 115 9.12 -3.69 -11.47
C TYR A 115 9.89 -4.78 -10.75
N LYS A 116 10.96 -5.27 -11.40
CA LYS A 116 11.96 -6.17 -10.84
C LYS A 116 13.34 -5.52 -11.06
N ASP A 117 14.04 -5.16 -9.98
CA ASP A 117 15.30 -4.40 -9.99
C ASP A 117 15.18 -3.10 -10.84
N GLY A 118 14.06 -2.40 -10.74
CA GLY A 118 13.77 -1.19 -11.50
C GLY A 118 13.38 -1.41 -12.97
N ILE A 119 13.43 -2.65 -13.47
CA ILE A 119 12.99 -3.00 -14.82
C ILE A 119 11.48 -3.32 -14.79
N LYS A 120 10.73 -2.65 -15.66
CA LYS A 120 9.27 -2.83 -15.73
C LYS A 120 8.92 -4.25 -16.16
N MET A 121 8.11 -4.90 -15.34
CA MET A 121 7.49 -6.19 -15.64
C MET A 121 6.25 -6.02 -16.50
N ASN A 122 5.98 -6.98 -17.38
CA ASN A 122 4.70 -7.06 -18.07
C ASN A 122 3.64 -7.79 -17.19
N ALA A 123 2.37 -7.72 -17.62
CA ALA A 123 1.26 -8.32 -16.85
C ALA A 123 1.37 -9.85 -16.69
N VAL A 124 2.00 -10.54 -17.64
CA VAL A 124 2.22 -11.99 -17.57
C VAL A 124 3.25 -12.33 -16.50
N GLU A 125 4.36 -11.60 -16.44
CA GLU A 125 5.40 -11.77 -15.42
C GLU A 125 4.86 -11.52 -14.01
N GLU A 126 4.02 -10.47 -13.83
CA GLU A 126 3.34 -10.20 -12.55
C GLU A 126 2.36 -11.31 -12.18
N LEU A 127 1.59 -11.82 -13.15
CA LEU A 127 0.68 -12.93 -12.92
C LEU A 127 1.44 -14.22 -12.51
N ILE A 128 2.57 -14.52 -13.13
CA ILE A 128 3.43 -15.65 -12.76
C ILE A 128 3.96 -15.48 -11.33
N LEU A 129 4.35 -14.27 -10.94
CA LEU A 129 4.78 -13.98 -9.57
C LEU A 129 3.65 -14.26 -8.58
N LYS A 130 2.43 -13.81 -8.85
CA LYS A 130 1.25 -14.08 -8.00
C LYS A 130 0.96 -15.58 -7.89
N ILE A 131 0.95 -16.30 -9.00
CA ILE A 131 0.73 -17.76 -8.99
C ILE A 131 1.74 -18.43 -8.07
N LYS A 132 3.04 -18.14 -8.23
CA LYS A 132 4.10 -18.70 -7.38
C LYS A 132 3.95 -18.34 -5.91
N ALA A 133 3.53 -17.11 -5.59
CA ALA A 133 3.32 -16.67 -4.23
C ALA A 133 2.16 -17.43 -3.56
N PHE A 134 1.05 -17.64 -4.28
CA PHE A 134 -0.11 -18.37 -3.75
C PHE A 134 0.12 -19.89 -3.70
N ASP A 135 0.89 -20.47 -4.61
CA ASP A 135 1.27 -21.89 -4.56
C ASP A 135 2.10 -22.23 -3.32
N LEU A 136 2.96 -21.32 -2.87
CA LEU A 136 3.74 -21.51 -1.63
C LEU A 136 2.85 -21.58 -0.38
N CYS A 137 1.76 -20.82 -0.33
CA CYS A 137 0.82 -20.85 0.79
C CYS A 137 0.13 -22.23 0.96
N ASP A 138 -0.06 -22.99 -0.09
CA ASP A 138 -0.65 -24.33 -0.04
C ASP A 138 0.26 -25.36 0.63
N VAL A 139 1.57 -25.18 0.55
CA VAL A 139 2.55 -26.13 1.08
C VAL A 139 2.58 -26.09 2.61
N ASP A 140 2.46 -24.90 3.20
CA ASP A 140 2.54 -24.73 4.66
C ASP A 140 1.25 -25.13 5.37
N ILE A 141 0.08 -24.90 4.76
CA ILE A 141 -1.22 -25.33 5.33
C ILE A 141 -1.28 -26.86 5.49
N LYS A 142 -0.70 -27.61 4.56
CA LYS A 142 -0.64 -29.09 4.60
C LYS A 142 0.43 -29.63 5.56
N ALA A 143 1.42 -28.84 5.95
CA ALA A 143 2.45 -29.25 6.90
C ALA A 143 1.97 -29.22 8.35
N ASP A 144 1.03 -28.35 8.68
CA ASP A 144 0.46 -28.20 10.03
C ASP A 144 -0.67 -29.23 10.33
N GLU A 145 -1.15 -29.96 9.30
CA GLU A 145 -2.17 -31.03 9.46
C GLU A 145 -1.60 -32.45 9.68
N LYS A 146 -0.29 -32.62 9.83
CA LYS A 146 0.38 -33.89 10.12
C LYS A 146 0.99 -33.93 11.51
#